data_6c0d63b5f01624b512fcda650720a095
#
_entry.id   6c0d63b5f01624b512fcda650720a095
#
_cell.length_a   1.000
_cell.length_b   1.000
_cell.length_c   1.000
_cell.angle_alpha   90.00
_cell.angle_beta   90.00
_cell.angle_gamma   90.00
#
_symmetry.space_group_name_H-M   'P 1'
#
loop_
_entity.id
_entity.type
_entity.pdbx_description
1 polymer ?
#
loop_
_entity_poly.entity_id
_entity_poly.type
_entity_poly.pdbx_seq_one_letter_code
_entity_poly.pdbx_strand_id
1 'polypeptide(L)'
;MRVLVTGSAGFVGHYIVKKFLAEGVTVVGLDRLSYSGNLNRISEILTDETRPRYTVQHHDLRSAINESLANQLGQFDYIIHVAASSHVDRSIDQPINFVLDNVVGTCHVLDFARRQKNLKKFIYFSTDEIFGPAPPGVAYDEYDRYNSTNPYSASKAGGEELCVAFRNTYKVPVIVTHTMNIFGPRQHPEKFVPMCISKVRDGEKIMIHSDETRTIPGSRFYIHVEDVAEAVWFLVGVGTDGREQQDCPLCPKFNIVGKEELDNLTLAQYIAEGVGKPLRYELVDFHSARPGHDLRYALSGKRLAELGWEPKTSIRDRIREVVEWTVANERWVF
;
A
#
# COMPACT_ATOMS: atom_id res chain seq x y z
N MET A 1 -23.58 4.01 4.21
CA MET A 1 -22.51 3.31 3.49
C MET A 1 -21.75 2.44 4.47
N ARG A 2 -21.50 1.18 4.09
CA ARG A 2 -20.80 0.20 4.92
C ARG A 2 -19.63 -0.42 4.15
N VAL A 3 -18.43 -0.42 4.73
CA VAL A 3 -17.18 -0.79 4.05
C VAL A 3 -16.44 -1.87 4.84
N LEU A 4 -15.93 -2.89 4.14
CA LEU A 4 -14.97 -3.85 4.68
C LEU A 4 -13.55 -3.41 4.31
N VAL A 5 -12.67 -3.28 5.29
CA VAL A 5 -11.24 -3.04 5.09
C VAL A 5 -10.45 -4.23 5.62
N THR A 6 -9.84 -5.02 4.72
CA THR A 6 -8.93 -6.09 5.15
C THR A 6 -7.54 -5.52 5.42
N GLY A 7 -6.84 -6.05 6.43
CA GLY A 7 -5.56 -5.46 6.86
C GLY A 7 -5.74 -4.11 7.57
N SER A 8 -6.88 -3.91 8.23
CA SER A 8 -7.29 -2.64 8.84
C SER A 8 -6.34 -2.14 9.94
N ALA A 9 -5.68 -3.03 10.68
CA ALA A 9 -4.70 -2.70 11.71
C ALA A 9 -3.27 -2.53 11.15
N GLY A 10 -3.08 -2.71 9.84
CA GLY A 10 -1.85 -2.45 9.12
C GLY A 10 -1.57 -0.96 8.92
N PHE A 11 -0.36 -0.64 8.39
CA PHE A 11 0.05 0.76 8.16
C PHE A 11 -0.88 1.50 7.18
N VAL A 12 -1.16 0.97 6.00
CA VAL A 12 -2.05 1.61 5.03
C VAL A 12 -3.51 1.48 5.46
N GLY A 13 -3.90 0.30 5.96
CA GLY A 13 -5.28 0.00 6.32
C GLY A 13 -5.87 0.96 7.35
N HIS A 14 -5.10 1.32 8.40
CA HIS A 14 -5.63 2.23 9.43
C HIS A 14 -5.85 3.68 8.91
N TYR A 15 -5.08 4.15 7.94
CA TYR A 15 -5.32 5.46 7.31
C TYR A 15 -6.57 5.44 6.41
N ILE A 16 -6.80 4.34 5.72
CA ILE A 16 -8.05 4.14 4.98
C ILE A 16 -9.23 4.13 5.96
N VAL A 17 -9.13 3.38 7.07
CA VAL A 17 -10.15 3.40 8.14
C VAL A 17 -10.37 4.83 8.65
N LYS A 18 -9.30 5.57 8.98
CA LYS A 18 -9.35 6.98 9.43
C LYS A 18 -10.13 7.85 8.44
N LYS A 19 -9.77 7.78 7.15
CA LYS A 19 -10.43 8.55 6.10
C LYS A 19 -11.91 8.23 5.99
N PHE A 20 -12.26 6.95 5.89
CA PHE A 20 -13.65 6.54 5.73
C PHE A 20 -14.53 6.88 6.94
N LEU A 21 -14.00 6.78 8.15
CA LEU A 21 -14.70 7.21 9.37
C LEU A 21 -14.93 8.72 9.39
N ALA A 22 -13.95 9.53 8.95
CA ALA A 22 -14.09 10.98 8.83
C ALA A 22 -15.19 11.37 7.82
N GLU A 23 -15.40 10.57 6.78
CA GLU A 23 -16.47 10.74 5.79
C GLU A 23 -17.82 10.15 6.22
N GLY A 24 -17.98 9.79 7.49
CA GLY A 24 -19.27 9.31 8.02
C GLY A 24 -19.61 7.85 7.71
N VAL A 25 -18.65 7.06 7.23
CA VAL A 25 -18.84 5.66 6.82
C VAL A 25 -18.78 4.72 8.01
N THR A 26 -19.58 3.64 8.00
CA THR A 26 -19.42 2.51 8.93
C THR A 26 -18.37 1.55 8.36
N VAL A 27 -17.31 1.29 9.13
CA VAL A 27 -16.18 0.47 8.70
C VAL A 27 -16.09 -0.79 9.54
N VAL A 28 -15.96 -1.93 8.86
CA VAL A 28 -15.60 -3.21 9.48
C VAL A 28 -14.17 -3.54 9.08
N GLY A 29 -13.28 -3.67 10.05
CA GLY A 29 -11.93 -4.16 9.85
C GLY A 29 -11.91 -5.69 9.86
N LEU A 30 -11.10 -6.30 8.99
CA LEU A 30 -10.79 -7.72 9.03
C LEU A 30 -9.27 -7.87 9.05
N ASP A 31 -8.72 -8.39 10.14
CA ASP A 31 -7.28 -8.46 10.34
C ASP A 31 -6.90 -9.70 11.15
N ARG A 32 -5.76 -10.33 10.83
CA ARG A 32 -5.22 -11.44 11.61
C ARG A 32 -4.27 -11.00 12.72
N LEU A 33 -3.93 -9.71 12.76
CA LEU A 33 -3.00 -9.12 13.74
C LEU A 33 -1.62 -9.83 13.73
N SER A 34 -1.06 -10.00 12.53
CA SER A 34 0.30 -10.51 12.37
C SER A 34 1.33 -9.48 12.87
N TYR A 35 2.62 -9.75 12.68
CA TYR A 35 3.71 -8.89 13.16
C TYR A 35 3.58 -7.40 12.75
N SER A 36 2.94 -7.11 11.63
CA SER A 36 2.72 -5.75 11.13
C SER A 36 1.35 -5.15 11.51
N GLY A 37 0.42 -5.99 12.00
CA GLY A 37 -0.90 -5.56 12.48
C GLY A 37 -0.82 -5.06 13.93
N ASN A 38 -1.26 -3.81 14.19
CA ASN A 38 -1.20 -3.22 15.52
C ASN A 38 -2.48 -2.42 15.80
N LEU A 39 -3.29 -2.91 16.74
CA LEU A 39 -4.54 -2.26 17.15
C LEU A 39 -4.36 -0.88 17.77
N ASN A 40 -3.16 -0.55 18.25
CA ASN A 40 -2.88 0.81 18.73
C ASN A 40 -3.04 1.85 17.60
N ARG A 41 -2.76 1.47 16.34
CA ARG A 41 -3.03 2.35 15.19
C ARG A 41 -4.50 2.73 15.09
N ILE A 42 -5.36 1.78 15.33
CA ILE A 42 -6.81 1.98 15.32
C ILE A 42 -7.25 2.77 16.55
N SER A 43 -6.80 2.39 17.75
CA SER A 43 -7.21 3.08 18.98
C SER A 43 -6.87 4.57 18.99
N GLU A 44 -5.77 4.97 18.33
CA GLU A 44 -5.33 6.36 18.24
C GLU A 44 -6.13 7.22 17.26
N ILE A 45 -6.76 6.61 16.26
CA ILE A 45 -7.57 7.33 15.28
C ILE A 45 -9.06 7.36 15.64
N LEU A 46 -9.50 6.54 16.60
CA LEU A 46 -10.89 6.52 17.03
C LEU A 46 -11.17 7.62 18.06
N THR A 47 -12.15 8.46 17.75
CA THR A 47 -12.76 9.43 18.66
C THR A 47 -14.06 8.86 19.22
N ASP A 48 -14.65 9.52 20.24
CA ASP A 48 -15.96 9.11 20.78
C ASP A 48 -17.06 9.12 19.69
N GLU A 49 -16.96 10.04 18.73
CA GLU A 49 -17.89 10.13 17.60
C GLU A 49 -17.71 9.00 16.57
N THR A 50 -16.48 8.60 16.29
CA THR A 50 -16.17 7.61 15.24
C THR A 50 -16.18 6.18 15.75
N ARG A 51 -15.91 5.97 17.04
CA ARG A 51 -15.86 4.64 17.69
C ARG A 51 -17.09 3.77 17.45
N PRO A 52 -18.34 4.28 17.53
CA PRO A 52 -19.53 3.46 17.26
C PRO A 52 -19.65 2.97 15.79
N ARG A 53 -18.91 3.60 14.88
CA ARG A 53 -18.92 3.27 13.43
C ARG A 53 -17.79 2.34 13.02
N TYR A 54 -16.97 1.88 13.96
CA TYR A 54 -15.88 0.94 13.68
C TYR A 54 -16.03 -0.35 14.48
N THR A 55 -15.89 -1.47 13.79
CA THR A 55 -15.73 -2.79 14.42
C THR A 55 -14.56 -3.53 13.77
N VAL A 56 -13.90 -4.41 14.51
CA VAL A 56 -12.84 -5.26 13.98
C VAL A 56 -13.18 -6.72 14.23
N GLN A 57 -13.01 -7.54 13.19
CA GLN A 57 -13.12 -8.99 13.26
C GLN A 57 -11.74 -9.60 13.05
N HIS A 58 -11.33 -10.46 13.98
CA HIS A 58 -10.10 -11.24 13.82
C HIS A 58 -10.35 -12.40 12.85
N HIS A 59 -9.55 -12.47 11.77
CA HIS A 59 -9.57 -13.59 10.83
C HIS A 59 -8.29 -13.66 10.01
N ASP A 60 -7.76 -14.87 9.82
CA ASP A 60 -6.66 -15.14 8.90
C ASP A 60 -7.22 -15.53 7.53
N LEU A 61 -6.94 -14.69 6.53
CA LEU A 61 -7.39 -14.88 5.14
C LEU A 61 -6.80 -16.11 4.45
N ARG A 62 -5.80 -16.78 5.05
CA ARG A 62 -5.37 -18.12 4.60
C ARG A 62 -6.50 -19.14 4.72
N SER A 63 -7.48 -18.85 5.57
CA SER A 63 -8.69 -19.63 5.75
C SER A 63 -9.88 -18.97 5.05
N ALA A 64 -10.80 -19.78 4.55
CA ALA A 64 -12.00 -19.29 3.89
C ALA A 64 -12.89 -18.46 4.83
N ILE A 65 -13.52 -17.42 4.30
CA ILE A 65 -14.62 -16.71 4.96
C ILE A 65 -15.86 -17.61 4.85
N ASN A 66 -16.04 -18.53 5.81
CA ASN A 66 -17.13 -19.48 5.83
C ASN A 66 -18.50 -18.78 6.03
N GLU A 67 -19.60 -19.53 5.91
CA GLU A 67 -20.96 -18.97 6.00
C GLU A 67 -21.23 -18.31 7.37
N SER A 68 -20.75 -18.88 8.46
CA SER A 68 -20.95 -18.31 9.80
C SER A 68 -20.30 -16.92 9.90
N LEU A 69 -19.04 -16.81 9.49
CA LEU A 69 -18.33 -15.54 9.47
C LEU A 69 -18.95 -14.56 8.44
N ALA A 70 -19.33 -15.06 7.26
CA ALA A 70 -19.98 -14.24 6.25
C ALA A 70 -21.30 -13.64 6.74
N ASN A 71 -22.11 -14.42 7.47
CA ASN A 71 -23.35 -13.96 8.08
C ASN A 71 -23.09 -12.92 9.19
N GLN A 72 -22.06 -13.12 10.00
CA GLN A 72 -21.64 -12.17 11.04
C GLN A 72 -21.14 -10.86 10.43
N LEU A 73 -20.34 -10.93 9.38
CA LEU A 73 -19.85 -9.76 8.64
C LEU A 73 -20.97 -9.01 7.93
N GLY A 74 -21.96 -9.72 7.38
CA GLY A 74 -23.12 -9.15 6.67
C GLY A 74 -22.77 -8.61 5.28
N GLN A 75 -23.54 -7.60 4.82
CA GLN A 75 -23.41 -7.03 3.48
C GLN A 75 -22.61 -5.71 3.48
N PHE A 76 -21.89 -5.46 2.40
CA PHE A 76 -21.04 -4.28 2.22
C PHE A 76 -21.34 -3.58 0.89
N ASP A 77 -21.26 -2.24 0.90
CA ASP A 77 -21.26 -1.43 -0.31
C ASP A 77 -19.91 -1.48 -1.02
N TYR A 78 -18.81 -1.55 -0.24
CA TYR A 78 -17.43 -1.54 -0.74
C TYR A 78 -16.57 -2.51 0.06
N ILE A 79 -15.58 -3.11 -0.63
CA ILE A 79 -14.53 -3.91 -0.03
C ILE A 79 -13.18 -3.32 -0.47
N ILE A 80 -12.35 -2.94 0.51
CA ILE A 80 -11.00 -2.43 0.28
C ILE A 80 -10.03 -3.49 0.76
N HIS A 81 -9.39 -4.20 -0.18
CA HIS A 81 -8.52 -5.33 0.11
C HIS A 81 -7.06 -4.88 0.16
N VAL A 82 -6.58 -4.57 1.37
CA VAL A 82 -5.21 -4.08 1.65
C VAL A 82 -4.36 -5.16 2.33
N ALA A 83 -4.99 -6.16 2.93
CA ALA A 83 -4.28 -7.26 3.61
C ALA A 83 -3.32 -7.95 2.64
N ALA A 84 -2.04 -7.93 2.98
CA ALA A 84 -0.98 -8.59 2.23
C ALA A 84 0.28 -8.76 3.08
N SER A 85 1.10 -9.77 2.79
CA SER A 85 2.50 -9.77 3.17
C SER A 85 3.29 -8.91 2.17
N SER A 86 4.10 -7.94 2.65
CA SER A 86 4.66 -6.86 1.82
C SER A 86 6.17 -6.64 1.98
N HIS A 87 6.92 -7.54 2.61
CA HIS A 87 8.36 -7.39 2.81
C HIS A 87 9.14 -8.29 1.85
N VAL A 88 9.86 -7.70 0.89
CA VAL A 88 10.56 -8.44 -0.16
C VAL A 88 11.56 -9.45 0.41
N ASP A 89 12.44 -9.03 1.34
CA ASP A 89 13.47 -9.94 1.92
C ASP A 89 12.81 -11.17 2.57
N ARG A 90 11.72 -10.97 3.32
CA ARG A 90 10.96 -12.10 3.90
C ARG A 90 10.31 -12.98 2.83
N SER A 91 9.98 -12.43 1.65
CA SER A 91 9.42 -13.24 0.57
C SER A 91 10.45 -14.18 -0.05
N ILE A 92 11.72 -13.80 -0.03
CA ILE A 92 12.82 -14.64 -0.47
C ILE A 92 13.00 -15.82 0.48
N ASP A 93 12.97 -15.57 1.79
CA ASP A 93 13.11 -16.59 2.82
C ASP A 93 11.88 -17.51 2.93
N GLN A 94 10.68 -16.97 2.71
CA GLN A 94 9.40 -17.65 2.96
C GLN A 94 8.39 -17.48 1.82
N PRO A 95 8.72 -17.87 0.58
CA PRO A 95 7.88 -17.58 -0.59
C PRO A 95 6.48 -18.20 -0.51
N ILE A 96 6.36 -19.40 0.06
CA ILE A 96 5.05 -20.07 0.24
C ILE A 96 4.10 -19.22 1.08
N ASN A 97 4.60 -18.58 2.15
CA ASN A 97 3.78 -17.74 2.99
C ASN A 97 3.18 -16.54 2.23
N PHE A 98 3.95 -15.99 1.28
CA PHE A 98 3.47 -14.89 0.43
C PHE A 98 2.40 -15.34 -0.57
N VAL A 99 2.52 -16.54 -1.13
CA VAL A 99 1.48 -17.13 -1.96
C VAL A 99 0.20 -17.36 -1.15
N LEU A 100 0.30 -17.93 0.05
CA LEU A 100 -0.85 -18.17 0.92
C LEU A 100 -1.53 -16.86 1.33
N ASP A 101 -0.76 -15.82 1.65
CA ASP A 101 -1.31 -14.53 2.07
C ASP A 101 -1.89 -13.74 0.89
N ASN A 102 -1.14 -13.60 -0.20
CA ASN A 102 -1.43 -12.65 -1.26
C ASN A 102 -2.26 -13.25 -2.40
N VAL A 103 -2.17 -14.56 -2.64
CA VAL A 103 -2.94 -15.24 -3.69
C VAL A 103 -4.15 -15.95 -3.09
N VAL A 104 -3.92 -16.88 -2.16
CA VAL A 104 -5.01 -17.65 -1.53
C VAL A 104 -5.91 -16.74 -0.71
N GLY A 105 -5.31 -15.85 0.10
CA GLY A 105 -6.05 -14.85 0.88
C GLY A 105 -6.92 -13.94 0.01
N THR A 106 -6.37 -13.46 -1.10
CA THR A 106 -7.13 -12.66 -2.08
C THR A 106 -8.28 -13.47 -2.69
N CYS A 107 -8.04 -14.74 -3.04
CA CYS A 107 -9.09 -15.62 -3.56
C CYS A 107 -10.27 -15.77 -2.57
N HIS A 108 -9.99 -15.94 -1.28
CA HIS A 108 -11.02 -16.05 -0.25
C HIS A 108 -11.85 -14.75 -0.09
N VAL A 109 -11.20 -13.57 -0.17
CA VAL A 109 -11.91 -12.30 -0.12
C VAL A 109 -12.75 -12.07 -1.38
N LEU A 110 -12.25 -12.46 -2.55
CA LEU A 110 -13.00 -12.42 -3.82
C LEU A 110 -14.19 -13.38 -3.80
N ASP A 111 -14.02 -14.60 -3.25
CA ASP A 111 -15.14 -15.55 -3.07
C ASP A 111 -16.23 -15.00 -2.13
N PHE A 112 -15.84 -14.31 -1.07
CA PHE A 112 -16.78 -13.56 -0.23
C PHE A 112 -17.43 -12.41 -1.01
N ALA A 113 -16.65 -11.65 -1.78
CA ALA A 113 -17.13 -10.50 -2.54
C ALA A 113 -18.19 -10.87 -3.60
N ARG A 114 -18.03 -12.00 -4.33
CA ARG A 114 -19.02 -12.44 -5.33
C ARG A 114 -20.38 -12.83 -4.73
N ARG A 115 -20.45 -13.06 -3.41
CA ARG A 115 -21.69 -13.36 -2.67
C ARG A 115 -22.37 -12.10 -2.12
N GLN A 116 -21.77 -10.92 -2.29
CA GLN A 116 -22.33 -9.64 -1.86
C GLN A 116 -23.35 -9.12 -2.88
N LYS A 117 -24.60 -8.92 -2.48
CA LYS A 117 -25.70 -8.53 -3.39
C LYS A 117 -25.60 -7.08 -3.88
N ASN A 118 -25.08 -6.19 -3.06
CA ASN A 118 -25.08 -4.75 -3.30
C ASN A 118 -23.67 -4.16 -3.40
N LEU A 119 -22.66 -4.98 -3.66
CA LEU A 119 -21.27 -4.53 -3.77
C LEU A 119 -21.12 -3.58 -4.97
N LYS A 120 -20.73 -2.35 -4.70
CA LYS A 120 -20.50 -1.33 -5.71
C LYS A 120 -19.08 -1.36 -6.27
N LYS A 121 -18.08 -1.59 -5.38
CA LYS A 121 -16.68 -1.74 -5.78
C LYS A 121 -15.92 -2.66 -4.85
N PHE A 122 -14.97 -3.39 -5.43
CA PHE A 122 -13.92 -4.13 -4.78
C PHE A 122 -12.59 -3.50 -5.19
N ILE A 123 -11.87 -2.83 -4.27
CA ILE A 123 -10.59 -2.21 -4.55
C ILE A 123 -9.47 -3.11 -4.05
N TYR A 124 -8.63 -3.61 -4.98
CA TYR A 124 -7.47 -4.42 -4.70
C TYR A 124 -6.20 -3.58 -4.69
N PHE A 125 -5.43 -3.65 -3.60
CA PHE A 125 -4.13 -3.02 -3.51
C PHE A 125 -3.05 -3.92 -4.10
N SER A 126 -2.51 -3.55 -5.26
CA SER A 126 -1.31 -4.11 -5.87
C SER A 126 -0.10 -3.20 -5.61
N THR A 127 0.98 -3.42 -6.30
CA THR A 127 2.27 -2.75 -6.12
C THR A 127 2.90 -2.41 -7.46
N ASP A 128 3.75 -1.39 -7.49
CA ASP A 128 4.63 -1.03 -8.59
C ASP A 128 5.63 -2.14 -8.96
N GLU A 129 6.03 -2.95 -7.99
CA GLU A 129 7.03 -4.00 -8.16
C GLU A 129 6.61 -5.11 -9.14
N ILE A 130 5.32 -5.24 -9.48
CA ILE A 130 4.86 -6.23 -10.48
C ILE A 130 5.40 -5.93 -11.89
N PHE A 131 5.66 -4.66 -12.20
CA PHE A 131 6.20 -4.24 -13.50
C PHE A 131 7.71 -4.47 -13.63
N GLY A 132 8.41 -4.69 -12.50
CA GLY A 132 9.86 -4.81 -12.47
C GLY A 132 10.60 -3.49 -12.64
N PRO A 133 11.93 -3.55 -12.91
CA PRO A 133 12.78 -2.35 -13.01
C PRO A 133 12.35 -1.46 -14.15
N ALA A 134 12.30 -0.15 -13.89
CA ALA A 134 12.00 0.85 -14.90
C ALA A 134 13.31 1.51 -15.40
N PRO A 135 13.62 1.43 -16.70
CA PRO A 135 14.76 2.14 -17.27
C PRO A 135 14.70 3.65 -17.04
N PRO A 136 15.81 4.38 -17.10
CA PRO A 136 15.80 5.83 -17.00
C PRO A 136 14.84 6.47 -18.01
N GLY A 137 14.01 7.42 -17.56
CA GLY A 137 13.02 8.12 -18.39
C GLY A 137 11.76 7.30 -18.71
N VAL A 138 11.65 6.04 -18.28
CA VAL A 138 10.45 5.21 -18.46
C VAL A 138 9.63 5.21 -17.16
N ALA A 139 8.32 5.38 -17.29
CA ALA A 139 7.34 5.13 -16.21
C ALA A 139 6.23 4.25 -16.78
N TYR A 140 5.92 3.14 -16.09
CA TYR A 140 4.95 2.17 -16.58
C TYR A 140 3.51 2.67 -16.38
N ASP A 141 2.68 2.46 -17.41
CA ASP A 141 1.25 2.65 -17.34
C ASP A 141 0.55 1.40 -16.76
N GLU A 142 -0.73 1.52 -16.45
CA GLU A 142 -1.51 0.51 -15.72
C GLU A 142 -1.66 -0.84 -16.46
N TYR A 143 -1.46 -0.85 -17.77
CA TYR A 143 -1.64 -2.04 -18.63
C TYR A 143 -0.33 -2.53 -19.24
N ASP A 144 0.80 -1.99 -18.79
CA ASP A 144 2.10 -2.50 -19.20
C ASP A 144 2.33 -3.94 -18.71
N ARG A 145 3.25 -4.64 -19.38
CA ARG A 145 3.53 -6.03 -19.09
C ARG A 145 4.20 -6.20 -17.73
N TYR A 146 3.73 -7.15 -16.93
CA TYR A 146 4.36 -7.51 -15.67
C TYR A 146 5.69 -8.24 -15.89
N ASN A 147 6.64 -7.92 -15.03
CA ASN A 147 7.97 -8.51 -14.97
C ASN A 147 8.43 -8.62 -13.51
N SER A 148 7.70 -9.40 -12.71
CA SER A 148 7.97 -9.57 -11.28
C SER A 148 9.36 -10.17 -11.04
N THR A 149 10.19 -9.50 -10.25
CA THR A 149 11.60 -9.88 -10.00
C THR A 149 11.81 -10.60 -8.66
N ASN A 150 10.78 -10.68 -7.82
CA ASN A 150 10.83 -11.34 -6.52
C ASN A 150 9.51 -12.05 -6.16
N PRO A 151 9.52 -12.98 -5.17
CA PRO A 151 8.32 -13.73 -4.79
C PRO A 151 7.16 -12.85 -4.26
N TYR A 152 7.47 -11.71 -3.61
CA TYR A 152 6.45 -10.76 -3.18
C TYR A 152 5.71 -10.18 -4.38
N SER A 153 6.42 -9.58 -5.33
CA SER A 153 5.79 -8.99 -6.52
C SER A 153 5.04 -10.03 -7.34
N ALA A 154 5.60 -11.24 -7.53
CA ALA A 154 4.93 -12.34 -8.21
C ALA A 154 3.62 -12.75 -7.50
N SER A 155 3.62 -12.81 -6.16
CA SER A 155 2.40 -13.13 -5.39
C SER A 155 1.34 -12.03 -5.50
N LYS A 156 1.75 -10.75 -5.57
CA LYS A 156 0.83 -9.62 -5.79
C LYS A 156 0.23 -9.66 -7.19
N ALA A 157 1.04 -9.93 -8.22
CA ALA A 157 0.57 -10.13 -9.59
C ALA A 157 -0.42 -11.32 -9.68
N GLY A 158 -0.15 -12.43 -8.99
CA GLY A 158 -1.07 -13.58 -8.93
C GLY A 158 -2.43 -13.24 -8.29
N GLY A 159 -2.44 -12.44 -7.21
CA GLY A 159 -3.66 -11.92 -6.61
C GLY A 159 -4.43 -10.98 -7.54
N GLU A 160 -3.72 -10.18 -8.31
CA GLU A 160 -4.31 -9.27 -9.29
C GLU A 160 -4.96 -10.02 -10.46
N GLU A 161 -4.32 -11.06 -10.98
CA GLU A 161 -4.90 -11.92 -12.03
C GLU A 161 -6.17 -12.62 -11.54
N LEU A 162 -6.26 -13.03 -10.28
CA LEU A 162 -7.51 -13.51 -9.69
C LEU A 162 -8.59 -12.42 -9.68
N CYS A 163 -8.25 -11.17 -9.39
CA CYS A 163 -9.17 -10.04 -9.47
C CYS A 163 -9.75 -9.88 -10.88
N VAL A 164 -8.90 -9.93 -11.90
CA VAL A 164 -9.31 -9.88 -13.32
C VAL A 164 -10.23 -11.06 -13.66
N ALA A 165 -9.87 -12.29 -13.26
CA ALA A 165 -10.67 -13.48 -13.48
C ALA A 165 -12.06 -13.40 -12.80
N PHE A 166 -12.12 -12.97 -11.54
CA PHE A 166 -13.40 -12.83 -10.81
C PHE A 166 -14.29 -11.74 -11.39
N ARG A 167 -13.70 -10.62 -11.87
CA ARG A 167 -14.44 -9.61 -12.61
C ARG A 167 -15.07 -10.20 -13.87
N ASN A 168 -14.31 -10.92 -14.65
CA ASN A 168 -14.77 -11.46 -15.93
C ASN A 168 -15.81 -12.58 -15.76
N THR A 169 -15.56 -13.49 -14.81
CA THR A 169 -16.40 -14.70 -14.62
C THR A 169 -17.62 -14.41 -13.74
N TYR A 170 -17.42 -13.73 -12.60
CA TYR A 170 -18.48 -13.55 -11.60
C TYR A 170 -19.02 -12.12 -11.53
N LYS A 171 -18.54 -11.22 -12.40
CA LYS A 171 -18.95 -9.81 -12.44
C LYS A 171 -18.72 -9.04 -11.13
N VAL A 172 -17.72 -9.46 -10.35
CA VAL A 172 -17.29 -8.67 -9.18
C VAL A 172 -16.80 -7.31 -9.67
N PRO A 173 -17.27 -6.19 -9.12
CA PRO A 173 -16.93 -4.85 -9.59
C PRO A 173 -15.51 -4.44 -9.11
N VAL A 174 -14.49 -5.09 -9.64
CA VAL A 174 -13.09 -4.91 -9.24
C VAL A 174 -12.49 -3.63 -9.85
N ILE A 175 -11.74 -2.92 -9.01
CA ILE A 175 -10.75 -1.92 -9.38
C ILE A 175 -9.41 -2.37 -8.78
N VAL A 176 -8.33 -2.28 -9.56
CA VAL A 176 -6.96 -2.54 -9.10
C VAL A 176 -6.22 -1.21 -8.91
N THR A 177 -5.43 -1.10 -7.85
CA THR A 177 -4.53 0.04 -7.66
C THR A 177 -3.09 -0.46 -7.56
N HIS A 178 -2.18 0.15 -8.33
CA HIS A 178 -0.73 -0.01 -8.15
C HIS A 178 -0.21 1.19 -7.38
N THR A 179 0.35 0.93 -6.21
CA THR A 179 0.79 2.02 -5.33
C THR A 179 2.30 2.00 -5.21
N MET A 180 2.93 3.16 -5.43
CA MET A 180 4.35 3.37 -5.23
C MET A 180 4.71 3.34 -3.73
N ASN A 181 6.01 3.51 -3.40
CA ASN A 181 6.51 3.39 -2.04
C ASN A 181 5.81 4.35 -1.06
N ILE A 182 4.95 3.78 -0.22
CA ILE A 182 4.16 4.54 0.76
C ILE A 182 5.01 4.83 2.00
N PHE A 183 4.94 6.06 2.52
CA PHE A 183 5.55 6.44 3.78
C PHE A 183 4.58 7.28 4.64
N GLY A 184 4.88 7.41 5.93
CA GLY A 184 4.07 8.22 6.83
C GLY A 184 4.20 7.80 8.30
N PRO A 185 3.56 8.53 9.22
CA PRO A 185 3.55 8.22 10.65
C PRO A 185 3.02 6.81 10.93
N ARG A 186 3.55 6.15 11.95
CA ARG A 186 3.20 4.77 12.36
C ARG A 186 3.59 3.67 11.36
N GLN A 187 4.45 3.98 10.38
CA GLN A 187 5.03 2.97 9.50
C GLN A 187 5.92 2.02 10.32
N HIS A 188 6.01 0.73 9.88
CA HIS A 188 6.83 -0.26 10.59
C HIS A 188 8.31 0.14 10.57
N PRO A 189 9.05 0.02 11.70
CA PRO A 189 10.44 0.48 11.83
C PRO A 189 11.44 -0.11 10.82
N GLU A 190 11.15 -1.30 10.27
CA GLU A 190 11.99 -1.92 9.23
C GLU A 190 11.98 -1.19 7.89
N LYS A 191 11.03 -0.28 7.65
CA LYS A 191 10.91 0.46 6.40
C LYS A 191 11.89 1.64 6.36
N PHE A 192 12.27 2.04 5.13
CA PHE A 192 13.37 2.98 4.89
C PHE A 192 13.21 4.31 5.66
N VAL A 193 12.05 4.97 5.58
CA VAL A 193 11.84 6.28 6.21
C VAL A 193 11.96 6.21 7.75
N PRO A 194 11.21 5.36 8.49
CA PRO A 194 11.35 5.28 9.94
C PRO A 194 12.75 4.76 10.37
N MET A 195 13.34 3.81 9.65
CA MET A 195 14.71 3.35 9.89
C MET A 195 15.73 4.50 9.75
N CYS A 196 15.61 5.34 8.72
CA CYS A 196 16.48 6.51 8.55
C CYS A 196 16.32 7.52 9.69
N ILE A 197 15.07 7.81 10.11
CA ILE A 197 14.81 8.72 11.24
C ILE A 197 15.51 8.22 12.50
N SER A 198 15.37 6.93 12.83
CA SER A 198 16.02 6.32 13.98
C SER A 198 17.54 6.44 13.90
N LYS A 199 18.14 6.01 12.80
CA LYS A 199 19.59 6.01 12.62
C LYS A 199 20.19 7.41 12.63
N VAL A 200 19.54 8.38 11.98
CA VAL A 200 20.00 9.78 12.02
C VAL A 200 19.94 10.33 13.42
N ARG A 201 18.84 10.09 14.16
CA ARG A 201 18.71 10.51 15.56
C ARG A 201 19.85 9.95 16.43
N ASP A 202 20.17 8.68 16.25
CA ASP A 202 21.17 7.98 17.06
C ASP A 202 22.62 8.19 16.56
N GLY A 203 22.79 8.92 15.45
CA GLY A 203 24.09 9.20 14.84
C GLY A 203 24.73 7.98 14.17
N GLU A 204 23.91 6.97 13.84
CA GLU A 204 24.32 5.75 13.14
C GLU A 204 24.50 5.99 11.64
N LYS A 205 25.30 5.11 11.01
CA LYS A 205 25.49 5.11 9.55
C LYS A 205 24.32 4.42 8.85
N ILE A 206 23.83 5.03 7.77
CA ILE A 206 22.80 4.47 6.89
C ILE A 206 23.47 3.87 5.66
N MET A 207 23.15 2.62 5.36
CA MET A 207 23.54 1.97 4.10
C MET A 207 22.50 2.29 3.04
N ILE A 208 22.86 3.03 2.02
CA ILE A 208 21.98 3.45 0.93
C ILE A 208 22.31 2.64 -0.32
N HIS A 209 21.34 1.89 -0.82
CA HIS A 209 21.52 1.06 -2.00
C HIS A 209 21.70 1.91 -3.25
N SER A 210 22.69 1.56 -4.05
CA SER A 210 23.11 2.23 -5.27
C SER A 210 23.46 1.22 -6.35
N ASP A 211 23.84 1.70 -7.51
CA ASP A 211 24.39 0.91 -8.60
C ASP A 211 25.71 0.21 -8.21
N GLU A 212 26.23 -0.66 -9.09
CA GLU A 212 27.48 -1.40 -8.89
C GLU A 212 28.70 -0.48 -8.68
N THR A 213 28.67 0.71 -9.30
CA THR A 213 29.73 1.72 -9.17
C THR A 213 29.65 2.51 -7.86
N ARG A 214 28.59 2.33 -7.08
CA ARG A 214 28.28 3.06 -5.83
C ARG A 214 28.21 4.58 -6.02
N THR A 215 27.67 5.00 -7.16
CA THR A 215 27.53 6.44 -7.50
C THR A 215 26.11 6.88 -7.70
N ILE A 216 25.21 5.99 -8.15
CA ILE A 216 23.81 6.30 -8.45
C ILE A 216 22.91 5.63 -7.41
N PRO A 217 22.34 6.39 -6.45
CA PRO A 217 21.37 5.85 -5.49
C PRO A 217 20.10 5.39 -6.18
N GLY A 218 19.43 4.38 -5.62
CA GLY A 218 18.12 3.95 -6.08
C GLY A 218 17.07 5.05 -5.92
N SER A 219 16.11 5.12 -6.83
CA SER A 219 15.05 6.15 -6.85
C SER A 219 13.64 5.57 -6.89
N ARG A 220 12.68 6.33 -6.36
CA ARG A 220 11.25 5.98 -6.27
C ARG A 220 10.37 7.24 -6.35
N PHE A 221 9.11 7.06 -6.74
CA PHE A 221 8.05 8.04 -6.51
C PHE A 221 7.40 7.76 -5.15
N TYR A 222 7.93 8.38 -4.11
CA TYR A 222 7.39 8.22 -2.75
C TYR A 222 6.05 8.93 -2.60
N ILE A 223 5.10 8.30 -1.92
CA ILE A 223 3.78 8.87 -1.67
C ILE A 223 3.40 8.80 -0.19
N HIS A 224 2.84 9.89 0.34
CA HIS A 224 2.38 9.92 1.72
C HIS A 224 1.11 9.08 1.90
N VAL A 225 1.01 8.36 3.01
CA VAL A 225 -0.10 7.44 3.26
C VAL A 225 -1.47 8.11 3.32
N GLU A 226 -1.57 9.38 3.74
CA GLU A 226 -2.82 10.14 3.70
C GLU A 226 -3.26 10.43 2.25
N ASP A 227 -2.31 10.73 1.36
CA ASP A 227 -2.62 10.93 -0.06
C ASP A 227 -3.11 9.61 -0.69
N VAL A 228 -2.57 8.46 -0.27
CA VAL A 228 -3.09 7.14 -0.68
C VAL A 228 -4.53 6.93 -0.19
N ALA A 229 -4.84 7.26 1.05
CA ALA A 229 -6.20 7.14 1.58
C ALA A 229 -7.18 8.07 0.87
N GLU A 230 -6.74 9.29 0.51
CA GLU A 230 -7.52 10.22 -0.32
C GLU A 230 -7.76 9.69 -1.73
N ALA A 231 -6.74 9.08 -2.38
CA ALA A 231 -6.88 8.44 -3.69
C ALA A 231 -7.93 7.32 -3.67
N VAL A 232 -7.91 6.48 -2.62
CA VAL A 232 -8.89 5.40 -2.45
C VAL A 232 -10.29 5.96 -2.25
N TRP A 233 -10.44 7.01 -1.44
CA TRP A 233 -11.72 7.68 -1.25
C TRP A 233 -12.23 8.31 -2.56
N PHE A 234 -11.35 8.95 -3.32
CA PHE A 234 -11.66 9.46 -4.65
C PHE A 234 -12.16 8.35 -5.58
N LEU A 235 -11.46 7.21 -5.64
CA LEU A 235 -11.85 6.05 -6.46
C LEU A 235 -13.18 5.42 -6.02
N VAL A 236 -13.56 5.53 -4.75
CA VAL A 236 -14.90 5.14 -4.27
C VAL A 236 -15.97 6.05 -4.85
N GLY A 237 -15.71 7.36 -4.92
CA GLY A 237 -16.63 8.39 -5.41
C GLY A 237 -16.69 8.52 -6.93
N VAL A 238 -15.60 8.20 -7.64
CA VAL A 238 -15.59 8.22 -9.11
C VAL A 238 -16.65 7.26 -9.62
N GLY A 239 -17.63 7.80 -10.31
CA GLY A 239 -18.67 7.01 -10.94
C GLY A 239 -18.04 6.05 -11.95
N THR A 240 -17.83 4.80 -11.55
CA THR A 240 -17.78 3.72 -12.50
C THR A 240 -19.21 3.50 -12.98
N ASP A 241 -19.84 4.56 -13.53
CA ASP A 241 -21.05 4.42 -14.29
C ASP A 241 -20.78 3.38 -15.34
N GLY A 242 -21.62 2.36 -15.46
CA GLY A 242 -21.43 1.21 -16.33
C GLY A 242 -21.00 1.48 -17.77
N ARG A 243 -20.76 2.75 -18.13
CA ARG A 243 -20.19 3.21 -19.41
C ARG A 243 -18.70 2.89 -19.52
N GLU A 244 -17.87 3.19 -18.49
CA GLU A 244 -16.46 2.75 -18.51
C GLU A 244 -16.34 1.21 -18.40
N GLN A 245 -17.33 0.55 -17.81
CA GLN A 245 -17.37 -0.91 -17.75
C GLN A 245 -17.82 -1.56 -19.08
N GLN A 246 -18.61 -0.88 -19.90
CA GLN A 246 -19.08 -1.41 -21.19
C GLN A 246 -18.08 -1.19 -22.31
N ASP A 247 -17.34 -0.07 -22.31
CA ASP A 247 -16.42 0.31 -23.38
C ASP A 247 -14.97 -0.15 -23.15
N CYS A 248 -14.57 -0.49 -21.91
CA CYS A 248 -13.26 -1.06 -21.63
C CYS A 248 -13.41 -2.53 -21.20
N PRO A 249 -13.02 -3.49 -22.06
CA PRO A 249 -13.05 -4.91 -21.72
C PRO A 249 -12.03 -5.28 -20.61
N LEU A 250 -11.12 -4.37 -20.31
CA LEU A 250 -10.07 -4.57 -19.30
C LEU A 250 -10.57 -4.21 -17.90
N CYS A 251 -10.03 -4.88 -16.88
CA CYS A 251 -10.25 -4.52 -15.49
C CYS A 251 -9.74 -3.11 -15.23
N PRO A 252 -10.53 -2.19 -14.64
CA PRO A 252 -10.06 -0.85 -14.32
C PRO A 252 -8.85 -0.90 -13.37
N LYS A 253 -7.76 -0.24 -13.77
CA LYS A 253 -6.53 -0.15 -13.01
C LYS A 253 -6.10 1.30 -12.88
N PHE A 254 -5.49 1.65 -11.74
CA PHE A 254 -5.04 3.01 -11.45
C PHE A 254 -3.71 3.00 -10.71
N ASN A 255 -2.76 3.76 -11.20
CA ASN A 255 -1.49 3.98 -10.53
C ASN A 255 -1.61 5.12 -9.53
N ILE A 256 -1.34 4.85 -8.25
CA ILE A 256 -1.31 5.83 -7.16
C ILE A 256 0.15 6.21 -6.93
N VAL A 257 0.56 7.36 -7.44
CA VAL A 257 1.96 7.76 -7.59
C VAL A 257 2.22 9.07 -6.87
N GLY A 258 3.40 9.19 -6.25
CA GLY A 258 3.89 10.45 -5.72
C GLY A 258 4.16 11.47 -6.84
N LYS A 259 4.17 12.75 -6.50
CA LYS A 259 4.27 13.85 -7.45
C LYS A 259 5.61 13.92 -8.18
N GLU A 260 6.69 13.48 -7.52
CA GLU A 260 8.06 13.61 -8.01
C GLU A 260 8.89 12.36 -7.71
N GLU A 261 9.84 12.06 -8.59
CA GLU A 261 10.83 11.01 -8.35
C GLU A 261 11.91 11.54 -7.41
N LEU A 262 12.27 10.76 -6.40
CA LEU A 262 13.30 11.10 -5.43
C LEU A 262 14.23 9.91 -5.21
N ASP A 263 15.54 10.16 -5.26
CA ASP A 263 16.51 9.16 -4.89
C ASP A 263 16.62 8.98 -3.36
N ASN A 264 17.07 7.81 -2.94
CA ASN A 264 17.14 7.43 -1.53
C ASN A 264 18.12 8.27 -0.71
N LEU A 265 19.18 8.83 -1.34
CA LEU A 265 20.13 9.70 -0.67
C LEU A 265 19.53 11.08 -0.39
N THR A 266 18.89 11.67 -1.38
CA THR A 266 18.16 12.94 -1.22
C THR A 266 17.05 12.81 -0.17
N LEU A 267 16.31 11.69 -0.16
CA LEU A 267 15.30 11.40 0.87
C LEU A 267 15.95 11.33 2.26
N ALA A 268 17.08 10.65 2.42
CA ALA A 268 17.81 10.58 3.69
C ALA A 268 18.34 11.94 4.14
N GLN A 269 18.72 12.82 3.19
CA GLN A 269 19.12 14.21 3.48
C GLN A 269 17.95 15.04 4.02
N TYR A 270 16.77 14.96 3.40
CA TYR A 270 15.56 15.64 3.92
C TYR A 270 15.19 15.15 5.32
N ILE A 271 15.34 13.86 5.60
CA ILE A 271 15.12 13.30 6.93
C ILE A 271 16.15 13.88 7.92
N ALA A 272 17.43 13.93 7.55
CA ALA A 272 18.48 14.46 8.40
C ALA A 272 18.30 15.95 8.72
N GLU A 273 17.88 16.76 7.73
CA GLU A 273 17.47 18.15 7.93
C GLU A 273 16.33 18.25 8.95
N GLY A 274 15.28 17.43 8.81
CA GLY A 274 14.14 17.43 9.73
C GLY A 274 14.50 16.99 11.16
N VAL A 275 15.42 16.03 11.32
CA VAL A 275 15.94 15.58 12.64
C VAL A 275 16.90 16.61 13.24
N GLY A 276 17.50 17.48 12.42
CA GLY A 276 18.49 18.48 12.86
C GLY A 276 19.86 17.88 13.18
N LYS A 277 20.23 16.75 12.56
CA LYS A 277 21.51 16.08 12.77
C LYS A 277 22.19 15.76 11.44
N PRO A 278 23.55 15.66 11.42
CA PRO A 278 24.28 15.33 10.20
C PRO A 278 23.98 13.89 9.73
N LEU A 279 23.78 13.72 8.42
CA LEU A 279 23.63 12.42 7.80
C LEU A 279 24.99 11.71 7.72
N ARG A 280 25.06 10.50 8.26
CA ARG A 280 26.17 9.57 8.04
C ARG A 280 25.69 8.44 7.15
N TYR A 281 26.29 8.27 5.98
CA TYR A 281 25.85 7.25 5.03
C TYR A 281 27.02 6.59 4.30
N GLU A 282 26.70 5.48 3.66
CA GLU A 282 27.56 4.79 2.71
C GLU A 282 26.71 4.26 1.56
N LEU A 283 27.15 4.50 0.33
CA LEU A 283 26.53 3.89 -0.84
C LEU A 283 27.02 2.45 -0.98
N VAL A 284 26.10 1.51 -1.08
CA VAL A 284 26.41 0.08 -1.19
C VAL A 284 25.82 -0.48 -2.47
N ASP A 285 26.57 -1.37 -3.10
CA ASP A 285 26.11 -2.08 -4.27
C ASP A 285 24.85 -2.88 -3.94
N PHE A 286 23.84 -2.63 -4.71
CA PHE A 286 22.51 -3.18 -4.58
C PHE A 286 22.47 -4.69 -4.86
N HIS A 287 23.11 -5.15 -5.93
CA HIS A 287 23.02 -6.55 -6.37
C HIS A 287 23.68 -7.53 -5.40
N SER A 288 24.77 -7.12 -4.74
CA SER A 288 25.45 -7.95 -3.76
C SER A 288 24.69 -8.06 -2.44
N ALA A 289 23.87 -7.05 -2.10
CA ALA A 289 23.22 -6.95 -0.79
C ALA A 289 21.78 -7.49 -0.76
N ARG A 290 21.03 -7.39 -1.87
CA ARG A 290 19.59 -7.72 -1.91
C ARG A 290 19.16 -8.27 -3.28
N PRO A 291 19.37 -9.55 -3.58
CA PRO A 291 18.91 -10.14 -4.84
C PRO A 291 17.39 -10.01 -4.98
N GLY A 292 16.91 -9.70 -6.19
CA GLY A 292 15.47 -9.53 -6.48
C GLY A 292 14.89 -8.15 -6.18
N HIS A 293 15.71 -7.19 -5.72
CA HIS A 293 15.34 -5.78 -5.68
C HIS A 293 15.81 -5.05 -6.93
N ASP A 294 15.25 -3.89 -7.21
CA ASP A 294 15.58 -3.07 -8.36
C ASP A 294 16.00 -1.66 -7.96
N LEU A 295 16.91 -1.07 -8.75
CA LEU A 295 17.46 0.25 -8.47
C LEU A 295 16.38 1.34 -8.63
N ARG A 296 15.50 1.19 -9.64
CA ARG A 296 14.47 2.15 -9.97
C ARG A 296 13.13 1.47 -10.26
N TYR A 297 12.07 1.93 -9.58
CA TYR A 297 10.68 1.67 -9.95
C TYR A 297 10.00 2.98 -10.30
N ALA A 298 9.19 3.00 -11.35
CA ALA A 298 8.46 4.19 -11.76
C ALA A 298 7.14 3.84 -12.44
N LEU A 299 6.07 4.49 -12.00
CA LEU A 299 4.74 4.40 -12.58
C LEU A 299 4.28 5.77 -13.06
N SER A 300 3.43 5.77 -14.09
CA SER A 300 2.73 6.95 -14.59
C SER A 300 1.45 7.18 -13.77
N GLY A 301 1.32 8.35 -13.15
CA GLY A 301 0.09 8.77 -12.44
C GLY A 301 -0.93 9.47 -13.35
N LYS A 302 -0.70 9.51 -14.66
CA LYS A 302 -1.47 10.29 -15.62
C LYS A 302 -2.97 9.98 -15.60
N ARG A 303 -3.35 8.72 -15.49
CA ARG A 303 -4.76 8.31 -15.53
C ARG A 303 -5.57 8.85 -14.36
N LEU A 304 -5.03 8.86 -13.13
CA LEU A 304 -5.70 9.49 -11.99
C LEU A 304 -5.75 11.00 -12.10
N ALA A 305 -4.67 11.63 -12.62
CA ALA A 305 -4.62 13.06 -12.87
C ALA A 305 -5.69 13.51 -13.88
N GLU A 306 -5.88 12.76 -14.97
CA GLU A 306 -6.93 13.00 -15.96
C GLU A 306 -8.34 12.89 -15.38
N LEU A 307 -8.54 12.07 -14.32
CA LEU A 307 -9.79 12.00 -13.58
C LEU A 307 -9.95 13.12 -12.52
N GLY A 308 -8.90 13.92 -12.31
CA GLY A 308 -8.92 15.06 -11.38
C GLY A 308 -8.33 14.78 -10.00
N TRP A 309 -7.54 13.70 -9.83
CA TRP A 309 -6.85 13.45 -8.57
C TRP A 309 -5.33 13.43 -8.72
N GLU A 310 -4.67 14.21 -7.89
CA GLU A 310 -3.21 14.24 -7.73
C GLU A 310 -2.84 14.49 -6.27
N PRO A 311 -1.66 14.02 -5.79
CA PRO A 311 -1.13 14.41 -4.49
C PRO A 311 -0.95 15.93 -4.40
N LYS A 312 -1.42 16.56 -3.33
CA LYS A 312 -1.43 18.03 -3.20
C LYS A 312 -0.14 18.60 -2.61
N THR A 313 0.45 17.88 -1.65
CA THR A 313 1.58 18.35 -0.84
C THR A 313 2.91 17.87 -1.45
N SER A 314 3.96 18.70 -1.37
CA SER A 314 5.30 18.32 -1.81
C SER A 314 5.86 17.20 -0.94
N ILE A 315 6.74 16.36 -1.50
CA ILE A 315 7.36 15.28 -0.73
C ILE A 315 8.22 15.82 0.41
N ARG A 316 8.91 16.95 0.21
CA ARG A 316 9.75 17.57 1.24
C ARG A 316 8.95 18.01 2.45
N ASP A 317 7.78 18.63 2.25
CA ASP A 317 6.88 19.03 3.33
C ASP A 317 6.33 17.82 4.06
N ARG A 318 5.91 16.78 3.33
CA ARG A 318 5.44 15.52 3.93
C ARG A 318 6.53 14.81 4.74
N ILE A 319 7.77 14.80 4.27
CA ILE A 319 8.88 14.21 5.03
C ILE A 319 9.11 14.99 6.32
N ARG A 320 9.08 16.33 6.30
CA ARG A 320 9.20 17.15 7.49
C ARG A 320 8.11 16.82 8.51
N GLU A 321 6.84 16.79 8.09
CA GLU A 321 5.71 16.41 8.94
C GLU A 321 5.92 15.01 9.58
N VAL A 322 6.37 14.02 8.79
CA VAL A 322 6.61 12.66 9.27
C VAL A 322 7.75 12.62 10.27
N VAL A 323 8.85 13.36 10.04
CA VAL A 323 9.99 13.41 10.96
C VAL A 323 9.57 14.06 12.29
N GLU A 324 8.91 15.22 12.25
CA GLU A 324 8.42 15.93 13.44
C GLU A 324 7.48 15.03 14.26
N TRP A 325 6.53 14.39 13.58
CA TRP A 325 5.61 13.46 14.24
C TRP A 325 6.35 12.27 14.87
N THR A 326 7.27 11.65 14.14
CA THR A 326 7.98 10.45 14.58
C THR A 326 8.87 10.74 15.79
N VAL A 327 9.57 11.87 15.79
CA VAL A 327 10.40 12.31 16.94
C VAL A 327 9.53 12.57 18.17
N ALA A 328 8.33 13.12 17.99
CA ALA A 328 7.38 13.35 19.07
C ALA A 328 6.66 12.09 19.56
N ASN A 329 6.72 10.97 18.80
CA ASN A 329 6.00 9.72 19.06
C ASN A 329 6.93 8.50 19.01
N GLU A 330 7.97 8.52 19.81
CA GLU A 330 9.08 7.54 19.82
C GLU A 330 8.64 6.07 19.89
N ARG A 331 7.55 5.77 20.58
CA ARG A 331 7.00 4.40 20.72
C ARG A 331 6.69 3.70 19.39
N TRP A 332 6.63 4.43 18.29
CA TRP A 332 6.33 3.87 16.98
C TRP A 332 7.58 3.47 16.18
N VAL A 333 8.75 3.87 16.64
CA VAL A 333 10.00 3.68 15.89
C VAL A 333 11.13 3.16 16.79
N PHE A 334 11.03 3.37 18.10
CA PHE A 334 12.08 3.08 19.07
C PHE A 334 11.64 2.12 20.17
#